data_a183d379a028e5c7cb6a1db9637d585f
#
_entry.id   a183d379a028e5c7cb6a1db9637d585f
#
_cell.length_a   1.000
_cell.length_b   1.000
_cell.length_c   1.000
_cell.angle_alpha   90.00
_cell.angle_beta   90.00
_cell.angle_gamma   90.00
#
_symmetry.space_group_name_H-M   'P 1'
#
loop_
_entity.id
_entity.type
_entity.pdbx_description
1 polymer ?
#
loop_
_entity_poly.entity_id
_entity_poly.type
_entity_poly.pdbx_seq_one_letter_code
_entity_poly.pdbx_strand_id
1 'polypeptide(L)'
;TLRFIALASLFLQPRELLPDVILIDEPELGLHPAALNLLRGMVQSASNHCQVILATQSPALVDNFDPEDVVVVDWNNGSSTFKRLQEEPLKEWLEDYTPGQLWEKNVVGGGPHG
;
A
#
# COMPACT_ATOMS: atom_id res chain seq x y z
N THR A 1 16.14 -4.05 -11.68
CA THR A 1 15.31 -3.65 -12.83
C THR A 1 15.27 -2.13 -12.97
N LEU A 2 14.98 -1.66 -14.16
CA LEU A 2 14.84 -0.22 -14.40
C LEU A 2 13.74 0.40 -13.55
N ARG A 3 12.64 -0.32 -13.34
CA ARG A 3 11.53 0.17 -12.53
C ARG A 3 11.95 0.38 -11.07
N PHE A 4 12.67 -0.57 -10.51
CA PHE A 4 13.16 -0.44 -9.14
C PHE A 4 14.11 0.77 -9.00
N ILE A 5 15.00 0.93 -9.97
CA ILE A 5 15.94 2.06 -9.98
C ILE A 5 15.19 3.39 -10.08
N ALA A 6 14.14 3.46 -10.91
CA ALA A 6 13.33 4.66 -11.04
C ALA A 6 12.62 5.00 -9.73
N LEU A 7 12.05 3.99 -9.06
CA LEU A 7 11.40 4.19 -7.76
C LEU A 7 12.40 4.62 -6.69
N ALA A 8 13.55 3.98 -6.64
CA ALA A 8 14.60 4.34 -5.70
C ALA A 8 15.07 5.79 -5.93
N SER A 9 15.25 6.18 -7.18
CA SER A 9 15.64 7.55 -7.51
C SER A 9 14.59 8.58 -7.06
N LEU A 10 13.31 8.22 -7.16
CA LEU A 10 12.22 9.10 -6.73
C LEU A 10 12.19 9.23 -5.20
N PHE A 11 12.17 8.10 -4.49
CA PHE A 11 11.99 8.11 -3.03
C PHE A 11 13.24 8.52 -2.25
N LEU A 12 14.42 8.31 -2.80
CA LEU A 12 15.68 8.59 -2.12
C LEU A 12 16.28 9.95 -2.48
N GLN A 13 15.50 10.81 -3.13
CA GLN A 13 15.92 12.18 -3.39
C GLN A 13 16.20 12.92 -2.07
N PRO A 14 17.11 13.93 -2.11
CA PRO A 14 17.27 14.80 -0.95
C PRO A 14 15.93 15.40 -0.53
N ARG A 15 15.75 15.58 0.77
CA ARG A 15 14.52 16.10 1.36
C ARG A 15 13.99 17.34 0.64
N GLU A 16 14.89 18.25 0.26
CA GLU A 16 14.55 19.52 -0.37
C GLU A 16 13.98 19.35 -1.78
N LEU A 17 14.23 18.19 -2.39
CA LEU A 17 13.77 17.90 -3.75
C LEU A 17 12.50 17.04 -3.78
N LEU A 18 12.07 16.51 -2.63
CA LEU A 18 10.86 15.70 -2.57
C LEU A 18 9.63 16.58 -2.80
N PRO A 19 8.69 16.16 -3.66
CA PRO A 19 7.42 16.88 -3.81
C PRO A 19 6.58 16.72 -2.55
N ASP A 20 5.55 17.55 -2.40
CA ASP A 20 4.66 17.49 -1.24
C ASP A 20 3.84 16.20 -1.21
N VAL A 21 3.47 15.70 -2.40
CA VAL A 21 2.69 14.46 -2.54
C VAL A 21 3.30 13.60 -3.64
N ILE A 22 3.47 12.33 -3.34
CA ILE A 22 3.86 11.32 -4.34
C ILE A 22 2.69 10.34 -4.48
N LEU A 23 2.18 10.20 -5.70
CA LEU A 23 1.09 9.27 -5.99
C LEU A 23 1.57 8.28 -7.04
N ILE A 24 1.56 6.99 -6.70
CA ILE A 24 2.03 5.94 -7.61
C ILE A 24 0.99 4.83 -7.68
N ASP A 25 0.65 4.47 -8.93
CA ASP A 25 -0.25 3.37 -9.21
C ASP A 25 0.57 2.10 -9.46
N GLU A 26 0.22 1.04 -8.77
CA GLU A 26 0.81 -0.29 -8.93
C GLU A 26 2.35 -0.27 -8.90
N PRO A 27 2.96 0.23 -7.80
CA PRO A 27 4.43 0.32 -7.73
C PRO A 27 5.12 -1.04 -7.72
N GLU A 28 4.41 -2.11 -7.38
CA GLU A 28 4.94 -3.46 -7.29
C GLU A 28 5.12 -4.15 -8.65
N LEU A 29 4.51 -3.64 -9.71
CA LEU A 29 4.59 -4.28 -11.03
C LEU A 29 6.04 -4.33 -11.51
N GLY A 30 6.44 -5.51 -11.97
CA GLY A 30 7.79 -5.73 -12.47
C GLY A 30 8.86 -5.88 -11.38
N LEU A 31 8.46 -5.85 -10.10
CA LEU A 31 9.38 -6.05 -8.99
C LEU A 31 9.36 -7.50 -8.52
N HIS A 32 10.54 -8.02 -8.19
CA HIS A 32 10.64 -9.30 -7.50
C HIS A 32 10.06 -9.15 -6.09
N PRO A 33 9.38 -10.18 -5.55
CA PRO A 33 8.82 -10.08 -4.18
C PRO A 33 9.82 -9.64 -3.12
N ALA A 34 11.09 -10.01 -3.24
CA ALA A 34 12.12 -9.57 -2.31
C ALA A 34 12.34 -8.06 -2.32
N ALA A 35 11.99 -7.37 -3.41
CA ALA A 35 12.12 -5.92 -3.51
C ALA A 35 11.00 -5.18 -2.79
N LEU A 36 9.91 -5.84 -2.41
CA LEU A 36 8.78 -5.18 -1.75
C LEU A 36 9.16 -4.63 -0.37
N ASN A 37 10.01 -5.35 0.37
CA ASN A 37 10.51 -4.85 1.65
C ASN A 37 11.37 -3.59 1.49
N LEU A 38 12.18 -3.55 0.42
CA LEU A 38 12.99 -2.38 0.12
C LEU A 38 12.10 -1.20 -0.29
N LEU A 39 11.07 -1.47 -1.08
CA LEU A 39 10.10 -0.44 -1.45
C LEU A 39 9.42 0.14 -0.20
N ARG A 40 8.99 -0.72 0.72
CA ARG A 40 8.42 -0.25 1.98
C ARG A 40 9.36 0.68 2.72
N GLY A 41 10.62 0.30 2.86
CA GLY A 41 11.60 1.12 3.55
C GLY A 41 11.78 2.49 2.92
N MET A 42 11.84 2.54 1.59
CA MET A 42 11.95 3.80 0.86
C MET A 42 10.71 4.67 1.03
N VAL A 43 9.53 4.07 0.96
CA VAL A 43 8.26 4.78 1.15
C VAL A 43 8.17 5.35 2.56
N GLN A 44 8.52 4.56 3.57
CA GLN A 44 8.48 5.02 4.96
C GLN A 44 9.44 6.17 5.21
N SER A 45 10.64 6.10 4.62
CA SER A 45 11.62 7.18 4.73
C SER A 45 11.08 8.47 4.09
N ALA A 46 10.54 8.39 2.88
CA ALA A 46 9.98 9.54 2.19
C ALA A 46 8.75 10.11 2.91
N SER A 47 7.95 9.25 3.53
CA SER A 47 6.71 9.67 4.20
C SER A 47 6.95 10.55 5.42
N ASN A 48 8.18 10.61 5.92
CA ASN A 48 8.54 11.55 6.98
C ASN A 48 8.60 13.01 6.49
N HIS A 49 8.66 13.21 5.17
CA HIS A 49 8.88 14.54 4.57
C HIS A 49 7.81 14.91 3.53
N CYS A 50 7.04 13.93 3.07
CA CYS A 50 5.97 14.17 2.10
C CYS A 50 4.85 13.15 2.30
N GLN A 51 3.70 13.40 1.68
CA GLN A 51 2.63 12.43 1.67
C GLN A 51 2.84 11.45 0.52
N VAL A 52 2.82 10.15 0.81
CA VAL A 52 2.96 9.10 -0.20
C VAL A 52 1.66 8.30 -0.27
N ILE A 53 1.11 8.18 -1.46
CA ILE A 53 -0.11 7.42 -1.71
C ILE A 53 0.22 6.36 -2.77
N LEU A 54 0.06 5.10 -2.41
CA LEU A 54 0.24 3.98 -3.33
C LEU A 54 -1.11 3.32 -3.59
N ALA A 55 -1.43 3.12 -4.86
CA ALA A 55 -2.64 2.39 -5.25
C ALA A 55 -2.22 1.02 -5.76
N THR A 56 -2.86 -0.04 -5.24
CA THR A 56 -2.46 -1.40 -5.59
C THR A 56 -3.62 -2.38 -5.48
N GLN A 57 -3.52 -3.48 -6.21
CA GLN A 57 -4.35 -4.67 -6.05
C GLN A 57 -3.51 -5.89 -5.63
N SER A 58 -2.29 -5.65 -5.11
CA SER A 58 -1.39 -6.73 -4.70
C SER A 58 -1.49 -6.98 -3.19
N PRO A 59 -1.99 -8.14 -2.76
CA PRO A 59 -1.98 -8.51 -1.34
C PRO A 59 -0.57 -8.54 -0.76
N ALA A 60 0.42 -8.96 -1.55
CA ALA A 60 1.80 -9.01 -1.10
C ALA A 60 2.34 -7.62 -0.77
N LEU A 61 1.98 -6.60 -1.55
CA LEU A 61 2.38 -5.23 -1.24
C LEU A 61 1.67 -4.73 0.02
N VAL A 62 0.37 -4.96 0.12
CA VAL A 62 -0.43 -4.56 1.29
C VAL A 62 0.14 -5.13 2.58
N ASP A 63 0.61 -6.39 2.55
CA ASP A 63 1.17 -7.05 3.73
C ASP A 63 2.46 -6.41 4.24
N ASN A 64 3.10 -5.58 3.43
CA ASN A 64 4.31 -4.86 3.84
C ASN A 64 4.03 -3.59 4.63
N PHE A 65 2.77 -3.21 4.79
CA PHE A 65 2.39 -1.99 5.50
C PHE A 65 1.51 -2.29 6.70
N ASP A 66 1.48 -1.36 7.66
CA ASP A 66 0.62 -1.51 8.83
C ASP A 66 -0.85 -1.37 8.42
N PRO A 67 -1.78 -2.11 9.07
CA PRO A 67 -3.21 -1.99 8.74
C PRO A 67 -3.73 -0.55 8.76
N GLU A 68 -3.25 0.26 9.69
CA GLU A 68 -3.69 1.65 9.81
C GLU A 68 -3.31 2.52 8.61
N ASP A 69 -2.32 2.09 7.82
CA ASP A 69 -1.89 2.80 6.62
C ASP A 69 -2.67 2.37 5.38
N VAL A 70 -3.54 1.37 5.51
CA VAL A 70 -4.30 0.80 4.40
C VAL A 70 -5.69 1.40 4.35
N VAL A 71 -6.06 1.90 3.15
CA VAL A 71 -7.42 2.37 2.86
C VAL A 71 -8.01 1.44 1.81
N VAL A 72 -9.12 0.80 2.16
CA VAL A 72 -9.84 -0.06 1.23
C VAL A 72 -10.84 0.78 0.44
N VAL A 73 -10.83 0.58 -0.88
CA VAL A 73 -11.76 1.27 -1.77
C VAL A 73 -12.76 0.24 -2.29
N ASP A 74 -14.03 0.52 -2.14
CA ASP A 74 -15.12 -0.33 -2.59
C ASP A 74 -16.01 0.46 -3.54
N TRP A 75 -16.48 -0.22 -4.59
CA TRP A 75 -17.36 0.40 -5.58
C TRP A 75 -18.76 -0.20 -5.44
N ASN A 76 -19.73 0.65 -5.09
CA ASN A 76 -21.12 0.23 -4.92
C ASN A 76 -22.06 1.21 -5.62
N ASN A 77 -22.92 0.68 -6.50
CA ASN A 77 -24.02 1.42 -7.12
C ASN A 77 -23.58 2.75 -7.75
N GLY A 78 -22.46 2.75 -8.44
CA GLY A 78 -21.97 3.93 -9.14
C GLY A 78 -21.21 4.92 -8.27
N SER A 79 -20.89 4.55 -7.03
CA SER A 79 -20.08 5.39 -6.14
C SER A 79 -18.98 4.57 -5.46
N SER A 80 -17.89 5.23 -5.12
CA SER A 80 -16.79 4.62 -4.37
C SER A 80 -16.91 4.97 -2.89
N THR A 81 -16.60 4.00 -2.04
CA THR A 81 -16.47 4.21 -0.61
C THR A 81 -15.03 3.94 -0.20
N PHE A 82 -14.54 4.69 0.79
CA PHE A 82 -13.17 4.59 1.28
C PHE A 82 -13.21 4.25 2.77
N LYS A 83 -12.47 3.24 3.17
CA LYS A 83 -12.45 2.81 4.56
C LYS A 83 -11.01 2.51 4.99
N ARG A 84 -10.53 3.26 5.98
CA ARG A 84 -9.23 2.98 6.58
C ARG A 84 -9.36 1.77 7.49
N LEU A 85 -8.43 0.83 7.37
CA LEU A 85 -8.40 -0.32 8.27
C LEU A 85 -8.00 0.13 9.67
N GLN A 86 -8.58 -0.51 10.67
CA GLN A 86 -8.28 -0.26 12.07
C GLN A 86 -7.93 -1.58 12.73
N GLU A 87 -6.87 -1.60 13.54
CA GLU A 87 -6.44 -2.81 14.21
C GLU A 87 -7.49 -3.34 15.19
N GLU A 88 -8.10 -2.46 15.97
CA GLU A 88 -9.03 -2.87 17.02
C GLU A 88 -10.19 -3.75 16.52
N PRO A 89 -10.98 -3.34 15.51
CA PRO A 89 -12.06 -4.19 15.01
C PRO A 89 -11.58 -5.47 14.33
N LEU A 90 -10.33 -5.51 13.87
CA LEU A 90 -9.77 -6.64 13.13
C LEU A 90 -8.79 -7.45 13.95
N LYS A 91 -8.64 -7.15 15.24
CA LYS A 91 -7.61 -7.74 16.09
C LYS A 91 -7.63 -9.28 16.06
N GLU A 92 -8.80 -9.88 16.19
CA GLU A 92 -8.94 -11.34 16.16
C GLU A 92 -8.55 -11.91 14.80
N TRP A 93 -8.95 -11.24 13.73
CA TRP A 93 -8.60 -11.65 12.37
C TRP A 93 -7.11 -11.52 12.10
N LEU A 94 -6.48 -10.45 12.59
CA LEU A 94 -5.06 -10.18 12.35
C LEU A 94 -4.14 -11.14 13.13
N GLU A 95 -4.64 -11.88 14.11
CA GLU A 95 -3.89 -12.93 14.76
C GLU A 95 -3.61 -14.10 13.81
N ASP A 96 -4.55 -14.39 12.89
CA ASP A 96 -4.46 -15.55 11.98
C ASP A 96 -4.23 -15.15 10.52
N TYR A 97 -4.52 -13.89 10.14
CA TYR A 97 -4.49 -13.46 8.76
C TYR A 97 -3.78 -12.12 8.63
N THR A 98 -3.12 -11.91 7.47
CA THR A 98 -2.54 -10.62 7.12
C THR A 98 -3.61 -9.70 6.53
N PRO A 99 -3.38 -8.37 6.49
CA PRO A 99 -4.31 -7.44 5.84
C PRO A 99 -4.60 -7.80 4.38
N GLY A 100 -3.58 -8.23 3.63
CA GLY A 100 -3.76 -8.66 2.24
C GLY A 100 -4.64 -9.89 2.14
N GLN A 101 -4.49 -10.86 3.06
CA GLN A 101 -5.34 -12.04 3.10
C GLN A 101 -6.78 -11.70 3.44
N LEU A 102 -7.01 -10.77 4.36
CA LEU A 102 -8.35 -10.31 4.71
C LEU A 102 -9.03 -9.61 3.53
N TRP A 103 -8.28 -8.85 2.78
CA TRP A 103 -8.77 -8.20 1.57
C TRP A 103 -9.13 -9.24 0.49
N GLU A 104 -8.26 -10.23 0.26
CA GLU A 104 -8.52 -11.32 -0.70
C GLU A 104 -9.78 -12.11 -0.32
N LYS A 105 -10.00 -12.34 0.97
CA LYS A 105 -11.18 -13.05 1.48
C LYS A 105 -12.42 -12.15 1.54
N ASN A 106 -12.26 -10.90 1.15
CA ASN A 106 -13.33 -9.90 1.17
C ASN A 106 -13.94 -9.65 2.56
N VAL A 107 -13.15 -9.88 3.61
CA VAL A 107 -13.58 -9.60 4.99
C VAL A 107 -13.73 -8.11 5.23
N VAL A 108 -12.85 -7.31 4.61
CA VAL A 108 -12.82 -5.84 4.78
C VAL A 108 -13.47 -5.10 3.61
N GLY A 109 -13.97 -5.80 2.60
CA GLY A 109 -14.50 -5.20 1.39
C GLY A 109 -13.43 -4.85 0.37
N GLY A 110 -13.84 -4.40 -0.81
CA GLY A 110 -12.92 -3.96 -1.86
C GLY A 110 -12.02 -5.03 -2.45
N GLY A 111 -12.28 -6.31 -2.18
CA GLY A 111 -11.46 -7.40 -2.67
C GLY A 111 -11.42 -7.47 -4.20
N PRO A 112 -10.38 -8.14 -4.75
CA PRO A 112 -10.17 -8.15 -6.20
C PRO A 112 -11.30 -8.83 -6.99
N HIS A 113 -12.13 -9.63 -6.33
CA HIS A 113 -13.25 -10.34 -6.95
C HIS A 113 -14.62 -9.81 -6.50
N GLY A 114 -14.62 -8.72 -5.70
CA GLY A 114 -15.83 -8.23 -5.05
C GLY A 114 -16.50 -7.04 -5.71
#